data_cff462d3b44ee9779e0e4b8e52ac4812
#
_entry.id   cff462d3b44ee9779e0e4b8e52ac4812
#
_cell.length_a   1.000
_cell.length_b   1.000
_cell.length_c   1.000
_cell.angle_alpha   90.00
_cell.angle_beta   90.00
_cell.angle_gamma   90.00
#
_symmetry.space_group_name_H-M   'P 1'
#
loop_
_entity.id
_entity.type
_entity.pdbx_description
1 polymer ?
#
loop_
_entity_poly.entity_id
_entity_poly.type
_entity_poly.pdbx_seq_one_letter_code
_entity_poly.pdbx_strand_id
1 'polypeptide(L)'
;DFVISRVWRNDNKQIEIASAGTILNEDDKIFVITTDQDAESVKTFIGEEIDMERKQWIRMESQFINRRILITKPELNGKKLGQLKLRKLYGINITRINRAGVDLVATPGLTLQVGDRVNVVGTETAVSNVEKVLGNSLKRLNEPNLITIFIGIALGIVLGSIPITFPGIPQPVKLGLAGGPLIVAILISRFGYRYKLVTYTTQSANLMLREIGITLFLACVGISAGDGFVDTRSEE
;
A
#
# COMPACT_ATOMS: atom_id res chain seq x y z
N ASP A 1 -15.15 4.84 5.93
CA ASP A 1 -14.89 3.38 5.98
C ASP A 1 -14.42 2.97 7.37
N PHE A 2 -14.99 1.90 7.92
CA PHE A 2 -14.58 1.37 9.23
C PHE A 2 -14.60 -0.16 9.27
N VAL A 3 -13.88 -0.75 10.22
CA VAL A 3 -13.82 -2.20 10.44
C VAL A 3 -14.04 -2.50 11.92
N ILE A 4 -15.06 -3.29 12.24
CA ILE A 4 -15.24 -3.84 13.58
C ILE A 4 -14.28 -5.02 13.72
N SER A 5 -13.34 -4.90 14.63
CA SER A 5 -12.30 -5.91 14.86
C SER A 5 -12.73 -6.97 15.87
N ARG A 6 -13.29 -6.53 16.98
CA ARG A 6 -13.65 -7.38 18.12
C ARG A 6 -14.94 -6.90 18.73
N VAL A 7 -15.66 -7.83 19.37
CA VAL A 7 -16.84 -7.56 20.18
C VAL A 7 -16.58 -8.12 21.58
N TRP A 8 -16.79 -7.31 22.58
CA TRP A 8 -16.82 -7.74 23.96
C TRP A 8 -18.27 -7.86 24.40
N ARG A 9 -18.70 -9.07 24.65
CA ARG A 9 -20.05 -9.39 25.14
C ARG A 9 -20.20 -8.95 26.60
N ASN A 10 -21.22 -8.16 26.89
CA ASN A 10 -21.50 -7.73 28.23
C ASN A 10 -22.00 -8.90 29.12
N ASP A 11 -22.80 -9.81 28.56
CA ASP A 11 -23.43 -10.92 29.27
C ASP A 11 -22.42 -11.92 29.87
N ASN A 12 -21.47 -12.40 29.06
CA ASN A 12 -20.53 -13.44 29.47
C ASN A 12 -19.08 -12.99 29.59
N LYS A 13 -18.81 -11.68 29.37
CA LYS A 13 -17.49 -11.07 29.39
C LYS A 13 -16.49 -11.76 28.45
N GLN A 14 -16.98 -12.38 27.39
CA GLN A 14 -16.15 -13.01 26.35
C GLN A 14 -15.84 -12.03 25.24
N ILE A 15 -14.65 -12.20 24.66
CA ILE A 15 -14.18 -11.41 23.53
C ILE A 15 -14.20 -12.29 22.31
N GLU A 16 -14.90 -11.81 21.27
CA GLU A 16 -15.01 -12.49 19.99
C GLU A 16 -14.40 -11.64 18.88
N ILE A 17 -13.82 -12.30 17.87
CA ILE A 17 -13.45 -11.62 16.64
C ILE A 17 -14.74 -11.36 15.85
N ALA A 18 -14.99 -10.10 15.54
CA ALA A 18 -16.18 -9.73 14.77
C ALA A 18 -16.16 -10.40 13.38
N SER A 19 -17.26 -10.96 12.97
CA SER A 19 -17.49 -11.58 11.66
C SER A 19 -18.71 -10.96 10.99
N ALA A 20 -18.95 -11.25 9.71
CA ALA A 20 -20.13 -10.75 9.01
C ALA A 20 -21.45 -11.30 9.59
N GLY A 21 -21.40 -12.40 10.32
CA GLY A 21 -22.57 -12.99 10.99
C GLY A 21 -22.64 -12.66 12.49
N THR A 22 -21.75 -11.83 13.01
CA THR A 22 -21.79 -11.43 14.42
C THR A 22 -22.96 -10.49 14.66
N ILE A 23 -23.90 -10.91 15.51
CA ILE A 23 -25.01 -10.10 15.95
C ILE A 23 -24.52 -9.25 17.13
N LEU A 24 -24.70 -7.95 17.05
CA LEU A 24 -24.40 -7.02 18.14
C LEU A 24 -25.64 -6.89 19.02
N ASN A 25 -25.45 -7.00 20.31
CA ASN A 25 -26.49 -6.75 21.30
C ASN A 25 -26.31 -5.37 21.91
N GLU A 26 -27.36 -4.86 22.53
CA GLU A 26 -27.32 -3.66 23.34
C GLU A 26 -26.29 -3.83 24.45
N ASP A 27 -25.52 -2.78 24.76
CA ASP A 27 -24.41 -2.78 25.73
C ASP A 27 -23.17 -3.61 25.35
N ASP A 28 -23.10 -4.24 24.19
CA ASP A 28 -21.86 -4.85 23.71
C ASP A 28 -20.82 -3.76 23.45
N LYS A 29 -19.57 -3.97 23.88
CA LYS A 29 -18.47 -3.07 23.59
C LYS A 29 -17.75 -3.55 22.34
N ILE A 30 -17.58 -2.67 21.38
CA ILE A 30 -16.94 -3.01 20.11
C ILE A 30 -15.63 -2.25 19.91
N PHE A 31 -14.66 -2.92 19.32
CA PHE A 31 -13.40 -2.30 18.90
C PHE A 31 -13.45 -2.00 17.41
N VAL A 32 -13.50 -0.71 17.09
CA VAL A 32 -13.63 -0.22 15.72
C VAL A 32 -12.32 0.40 15.26
N ILE A 33 -11.95 0.16 14.02
CA ILE A 33 -10.80 0.77 13.35
C ILE A 33 -11.33 1.58 12.18
N THR A 34 -11.05 2.86 12.20
CA THR A 34 -11.49 3.82 11.20
C THR A 34 -10.41 4.89 10.97
N THR A 35 -10.64 5.80 10.05
CA THR A 35 -9.82 7.00 9.84
C THR A 35 -10.29 8.13 10.76
N ASP A 36 -9.42 9.10 11.04
CA ASP A 36 -9.80 10.26 11.86
C ASP A 36 -10.96 11.05 11.24
N GLN A 37 -11.04 11.06 9.90
CA GLN A 37 -12.12 11.74 9.17
C GLN A 37 -13.49 11.08 9.34
N ASP A 38 -13.50 9.75 9.47
CA ASP A 38 -14.74 8.97 9.60
C ASP A 38 -15.15 8.74 11.07
N ALA A 39 -14.29 9.05 12.04
CA ALA A 39 -14.48 8.72 13.45
C ALA A 39 -15.80 9.30 14.02
N GLU A 40 -16.12 10.55 13.74
CA GLU A 40 -17.35 11.18 14.21
C GLU A 40 -18.62 10.55 13.60
N SER A 41 -18.54 10.17 12.32
CA SER A 41 -19.65 9.47 11.66
C SER A 41 -19.87 8.08 12.27
N VAL A 42 -18.80 7.40 12.65
CA VAL A 42 -18.84 6.08 13.31
C VAL A 42 -19.47 6.20 14.70
N LYS A 43 -19.09 7.20 15.50
CA LYS A 43 -19.69 7.48 16.81
C LYS A 43 -21.19 7.70 16.70
N THR A 44 -21.62 8.52 15.75
CA THR A 44 -23.04 8.82 15.53
C THR A 44 -23.84 7.57 15.15
N PHE A 45 -23.23 6.64 14.41
CA PHE A 45 -23.90 5.43 13.90
C PHE A 45 -23.90 4.27 14.91
N ILE A 46 -22.82 4.10 15.69
CA ILE A 46 -22.64 2.94 16.54
C ILE A 46 -22.93 3.25 18.01
N GLY A 47 -22.53 4.41 18.51
CA GLY A 47 -22.69 4.82 19.90
C GLY A 47 -21.47 5.56 20.45
N GLU A 48 -21.45 5.78 21.75
CA GLU A 48 -20.44 6.59 22.40
C GLU A 48 -19.07 5.88 22.50
N GLU A 49 -18.02 6.67 22.37
CA GLU A 49 -16.66 6.21 22.61
C GLU A 49 -16.43 6.04 24.12
N ILE A 50 -15.94 4.88 24.51
CA ILE A 50 -15.57 4.59 25.88
C ILE A 50 -14.08 4.39 26.03
N ASP A 51 -13.47 5.00 27.03
CA ASP A 51 -12.09 4.70 27.40
C ASP A 51 -12.04 3.39 28.17
N MET A 52 -11.16 2.49 27.74
CA MET A 52 -11.06 1.15 28.30
C MET A 52 -9.92 1.08 29.31
N GLU A 53 -10.21 0.59 30.52
CA GLU A 53 -9.17 0.38 31.55
C GLU A 53 -8.04 -0.54 31.04
N ARG A 54 -6.80 -0.19 31.40
CA ARG A 54 -5.59 -0.94 31.01
C ARG A 54 -5.66 -2.44 31.32
N LYS A 55 -6.31 -2.83 32.40
CA LYS A 55 -6.51 -4.25 32.78
C LYS A 55 -7.41 -5.00 31.80
N GLN A 56 -8.38 -4.32 31.22
CA GLN A 56 -9.29 -4.88 30.24
C GLN A 56 -8.58 -5.05 28.89
N TRP A 57 -7.74 -4.09 28.50
CA TRP A 57 -6.86 -4.20 27.35
C TRP A 57 -5.93 -5.42 27.44
N ILE A 58 -5.27 -5.64 28.58
CA ILE A 58 -4.36 -6.76 28.78
C ILE A 58 -5.09 -8.11 28.62
N ARG A 59 -6.34 -8.23 29.08
CA ARG A 59 -7.15 -9.46 28.87
C ARG A 59 -7.49 -9.66 27.38
N MET A 60 -7.75 -8.60 26.65
CA MET A 60 -7.99 -8.68 25.19
C MET A 60 -6.73 -9.12 24.45
N GLU A 61 -5.58 -8.60 24.84
CA GLU A 61 -4.29 -8.94 24.22
C GLU A 61 -3.85 -10.38 24.52
N SER A 62 -4.19 -10.93 25.70
CA SER A 62 -3.78 -12.28 26.07
C SER A 62 -4.45 -13.41 25.25
N GLN A 63 -5.63 -13.17 24.68
CA GLN A 63 -6.35 -14.16 23.87
C GLN A 63 -6.02 -14.10 22.38
N PHE A 64 -5.63 -12.93 21.89
CA PHE A 64 -5.37 -12.71 20.49
C PHE A 64 -4.02 -12.01 20.30
N ILE A 65 -3.26 -12.50 19.35
CA ILE A 65 -2.03 -11.83 18.93
C ILE A 65 -2.32 -10.88 17.76
N ASN A 66 -1.59 -9.78 17.74
CA ASN A 66 -1.54 -8.86 16.61
C ASN A 66 -0.19 -9.05 15.93
N ARG A 67 -0.19 -9.48 14.68
CA ARG A 67 1.03 -9.67 13.91
C ARG A 67 0.95 -8.92 12.59
N ARG A 68 2.02 -8.24 12.27
CA ARG A 68 2.19 -7.58 10.99
C ARG A 68 2.78 -8.56 9.98
N ILE A 69 2.01 -8.91 8.96
CA ILE A 69 2.37 -9.88 7.92
C ILE A 69 2.59 -9.14 6.60
N LEU A 70 3.66 -9.51 5.91
CA LEU A 70 4.01 -8.93 4.62
C LEU A 70 3.46 -9.79 3.48
N ILE A 71 2.73 -9.19 2.55
CA ILE A 71 2.25 -9.90 1.36
C ILE A 71 3.41 -10.09 0.38
N THR A 72 3.81 -11.35 0.18
CA THR A 72 4.93 -11.70 -0.69
C THR A 72 4.57 -12.65 -1.82
N LYS A 73 3.34 -13.19 -1.83
CA LYS A 73 2.87 -14.07 -2.90
C LYS A 73 2.35 -13.27 -4.08
N PRO A 74 2.95 -13.44 -5.29
CA PRO A 74 2.52 -12.73 -6.50
C PRO A 74 1.05 -13.01 -6.89
N GLU A 75 0.55 -14.20 -6.54
CA GLU A 75 -0.83 -14.59 -6.87
C GLU A 75 -1.90 -13.76 -6.15
N LEU A 76 -1.49 -13.04 -5.09
CA LEU A 76 -2.37 -12.16 -4.33
C LEU A 76 -2.43 -10.74 -4.89
N ASN A 77 -1.49 -10.40 -5.76
CA ASN A 77 -1.43 -9.07 -6.36
C ASN A 77 -2.69 -8.79 -7.19
N GLY A 78 -3.39 -7.72 -6.86
CA GLY A 78 -4.62 -7.33 -7.55
C GLY A 78 -5.89 -8.02 -7.06
N LYS A 79 -5.82 -8.98 -6.12
CA LYS A 79 -7.02 -9.58 -5.52
C LYS A 79 -7.64 -8.67 -4.47
N LYS A 80 -8.96 -8.65 -4.40
CA LYS A 80 -9.67 -7.94 -3.32
C LYS A 80 -9.55 -8.73 -2.01
N LEU A 81 -9.37 -8.01 -0.90
CA LEU A 81 -9.27 -8.61 0.43
C LEU A 81 -10.45 -9.55 0.75
N GLY A 82 -11.67 -9.14 0.44
CA GLY A 82 -12.88 -9.93 0.67
C GLY A 82 -12.92 -11.25 -0.11
N GLN A 83 -12.26 -11.36 -1.26
CA GLN A 83 -12.20 -12.59 -2.05
C GLN A 83 -11.40 -13.70 -1.37
N LEU A 84 -10.46 -13.34 -0.50
CA LEU A 84 -9.64 -14.31 0.23
C LEU A 84 -10.39 -14.96 1.39
N LYS A 85 -11.52 -14.39 1.81
CA LYS A 85 -12.40 -14.90 2.89
C LYS A 85 -11.63 -15.30 4.16
N LEU A 86 -10.49 -14.63 4.45
CA LEU A 86 -9.58 -15.00 5.53
C LEU A 86 -10.24 -15.00 6.90
N ARG A 87 -11.15 -14.05 7.13
CA ARG A 87 -11.96 -14.00 8.35
C ARG A 87 -12.78 -15.26 8.55
N LYS A 88 -13.48 -15.72 7.49
CA LYS A 88 -14.34 -16.91 7.56
C LYS A 88 -13.54 -18.21 7.64
N LEU A 89 -12.42 -18.31 6.92
CA LEU A 89 -11.64 -19.54 6.82
C LEU A 89 -10.72 -19.77 8.01
N TYR A 90 -10.17 -18.70 8.58
CA TYR A 90 -9.13 -18.79 9.61
C TYR A 90 -9.53 -18.16 10.94
N GLY A 91 -10.71 -17.52 11.04
CA GLY A 91 -11.12 -16.84 12.28
C GLY A 91 -10.22 -15.67 12.67
N ILE A 92 -9.65 -14.97 11.68
CA ILE A 92 -8.79 -13.79 11.91
C ILE A 92 -9.49 -12.52 11.45
N ASN A 93 -9.04 -11.40 11.95
CA ASN A 93 -9.43 -10.10 11.42
C ASN A 93 -8.21 -9.35 10.89
N ILE A 94 -8.38 -8.71 9.73
CA ILE A 94 -7.41 -7.78 9.20
C ILE A 94 -7.92 -6.38 9.50
N THR A 95 -7.11 -5.62 10.23
CA THR A 95 -7.52 -4.34 10.79
C THR A 95 -7.00 -3.17 9.97
N ARG A 96 -5.78 -3.27 9.50
CA ARG A 96 -5.08 -2.18 8.80
C ARG A 96 -4.10 -2.75 7.78
N ILE A 97 -3.92 -2.04 6.69
CA ILE A 97 -2.93 -2.37 5.65
C ILE A 97 -2.04 -1.14 5.49
N ASN A 98 -0.73 -1.33 5.69
CA ASN A 98 0.25 -0.29 5.40
C ASN A 98 0.84 -0.52 4.00
N ARG A 99 0.66 0.45 3.12
CA ARG A 99 1.20 0.47 1.76
C ARG A 99 2.11 1.65 1.58
N ALA A 100 3.39 1.40 1.36
CA ALA A 100 4.42 2.44 1.14
C ALA A 100 4.41 3.56 2.21
N GLY A 101 4.14 3.19 3.48
CA GLY A 101 4.08 4.15 4.59
C GLY A 101 2.70 4.73 4.87
N VAL A 102 1.71 4.51 4.00
CA VAL A 102 0.33 4.98 4.20
C VAL A 102 -0.52 3.88 4.82
N ASP A 103 -1.22 4.19 5.89
CA ASP A 103 -2.15 3.28 6.55
C ASP A 103 -3.54 3.37 5.89
N LEU A 104 -4.04 2.21 5.46
CA LEU A 104 -5.34 2.04 4.84
C LEU A 104 -6.23 1.17 5.72
N VAL A 105 -7.52 1.50 5.81
CA VAL A 105 -8.51 0.66 6.48
C VAL A 105 -8.74 -0.60 5.64
N ALA A 106 -8.72 -1.77 6.28
CA ALA A 106 -8.81 -3.07 5.60
C ALA A 106 -10.25 -3.42 5.21
N THR A 107 -10.83 -2.67 4.28
CA THR A 107 -12.18 -2.96 3.74
C THR A 107 -12.18 -4.15 2.78
N PRO A 108 -13.29 -4.89 2.65
CA PRO A 108 -13.38 -6.04 1.74
C PRO A 108 -13.09 -5.70 0.27
N GLY A 109 -13.39 -4.46 -0.14
CA GLY A 109 -13.17 -3.96 -1.50
C GLY A 109 -11.73 -3.59 -1.80
N LEU A 110 -10.87 -3.47 -0.78
CA LEU A 110 -9.48 -3.06 -0.94
C LEU A 110 -8.70 -4.10 -1.74
N THR A 111 -8.03 -3.64 -2.79
CA THR A 111 -7.18 -4.48 -3.63
C THR A 111 -5.81 -4.62 -2.99
N LEU A 112 -5.36 -5.85 -2.77
CA LEU A 112 -4.06 -6.19 -2.20
C LEU A 112 -2.94 -6.03 -3.23
N GLN A 113 -1.77 -5.64 -2.75
CA GLN A 113 -0.55 -5.56 -3.55
C GLN A 113 0.60 -6.29 -2.86
N VAL A 114 1.50 -6.86 -3.64
CA VAL A 114 2.76 -7.40 -3.11
C VAL A 114 3.53 -6.25 -2.46
N GLY A 115 4.02 -6.49 -1.24
CA GLY A 115 4.68 -5.46 -0.43
C GLY A 115 3.76 -4.78 0.59
N ASP A 116 2.45 -4.99 0.54
CA ASP A 116 1.55 -4.53 1.59
C ASP A 116 1.89 -5.21 2.92
N ARG A 117 1.88 -4.44 4.00
CA ARG A 117 2.00 -4.94 5.37
C ARG A 117 0.62 -4.96 6.00
N VAL A 118 0.15 -6.14 6.31
CA VAL A 118 -1.20 -6.40 6.81
C VAL A 118 -1.16 -6.64 8.31
N ASN A 119 -1.90 -5.88 9.10
CA ASN A 119 -2.07 -6.14 10.53
C ASN A 119 -3.18 -7.17 10.73
N VAL A 120 -2.79 -8.35 11.19
CA VAL A 120 -3.68 -9.50 11.40
C VAL A 120 -3.86 -9.74 12.89
N VAL A 121 -5.11 -9.85 13.31
CA VAL A 121 -5.50 -10.15 14.70
C VAL A 121 -6.20 -11.50 14.73
N GLY A 122 -5.75 -12.39 15.60
CA GLY A 122 -6.31 -13.73 15.74
C GLY A 122 -5.57 -14.56 16.78
N THR A 123 -5.98 -15.82 16.94
CA THR A 123 -5.19 -16.77 17.73
C THR A 123 -3.85 -17.03 17.07
N GLU A 124 -2.85 -17.44 17.81
CA GLU A 124 -1.50 -17.67 17.28
C GLU A 124 -1.48 -18.68 16.13
N THR A 125 -2.23 -19.76 16.26
CA THR A 125 -2.37 -20.80 15.21
C THR A 125 -3.02 -20.25 13.96
N ALA A 126 -4.10 -19.46 14.11
CA ALA A 126 -4.81 -18.85 12.99
C ALA A 126 -3.94 -17.84 12.24
N VAL A 127 -3.22 -16.99 12.98
CA VAL A 127 -2.30 -16.00 12.40
C VAL A 127 -1.15 -16.69 11.67
N SER A 128 -0.57 -17.76 12.23
CA SER A 128 0.48 -18.55 11.58
C SER A 128 0.02 -19.20 10.26
N ASN A 129 -1.23 -19.69 10.22
CA ASN A 129 -1.79 -20.24 8.99
C ASN A 129 -2.01 -19.16 7.92
N VAL A 130 -2.49 -17.99 8.31
CA VAL A 130 -2.66 -16.85 7.40
C VAL A 130 -1.30 -16.34 6.90
N GLU A 131 -0.27 -16.38 7.73
CA GLU A 131 1.11 -16.05 7.33
C GLU A 131 1.58 -16.93 6.16
N LYS A 132 1.31 -18.22 6.18
CA LYS A 132 1.60 -19.14 5.06
C LYS A 132 0.81 -18.80 3.79
N VAL A 133 -0.44 -18.32 3.95
CA VAL A 133 -1.28 -17.92 2.83
C VAL A 133 -0.79 -16.62 2.20
N LEU A 134 -0.42 -15.63 3.00
CA LEU A 134 0.03 -14.32 2.54
C LEU A 134 1.51 -14.31 2.11
N GLY A 135 2.31 -15.23 2.66
CA GLY A 135 3.69 -15.49 2.26
C GLY A 135 4.75 -15.03 3.27
N ASN A 136 4.67 -13.84 3.82
CA ASN A 136 5.56 -13.23 4.85
C ASN A 136 7.08 -13.52 4.73
N SER A 137 7.58 -13.68 3.51
CA SER A 137 8.99 -13.97 3.27
C SER A 137 9.74 -12.71 2.85
N LEU A 138 10.47 -12.10 3.77
CA LEU A 138 11.34 -10.95 3.48
C LEU A 138 12.37 -11.27 2.39
N LYS A 139 12.85 -12.51 2.32
CA LYS A 139 13.83 -12.94 1.33
C LYS A 139 13.31 -12.83 -0.10
N ARG A 140 12.02 -13.11 -0.35
CA ARG A 140 11.39 -12.97 -1.68
C ARG A 140 11.22 -11.52 -2.13
N LEU A 141 11.16 -10.58 -1.20
CA LEU A 141 11.01 -9.15 -1.50
C LEU A 141 12.34 -8.42 -1.64
N ASN A 142 13.43 -9.04 -1.20
CA ASN A 142 14.78 -8.48 -1.36
C ASN A 142 15.31 -8.59 -2.80
N GLU A 143 14.60 -9.30 -3.66
CA GLU A 143 14.92 -9.35 -5.10
C GLU A 143 14.03 -8.33 -5.84
N PRO A 144 14.49 -7.08 -6.04
CA PRO A 144 13.71 -6.08 -6.74
C PRO A 144 13.48 -6.52 -8.19
N ASN A 145 12.25 -6.44 -8.68
CA ASN A 145 11.96 -6.73 -10.08
C ASN A 145 12.34 -5.52 -10.94
N LEU A 146 13.64 -5.40 -11.23
CA LEU A 146 14.21 -4.32 -12.02
C LEU A 146 13.67 -4.30 -13.46
N ILE A 147 13.24 -5.44 -13.98
CA ILE A 147 12.71 -5.57 -15.34
C ILE A 147 11.52 -4.64 -15.56
N THR A 148 10.57 -4.61 -14.62
CA THR A 148 9.40 -3.73 -14.72
C THR A 148 9.77 -2.24 -14.75
N ILE A 149 10.80 -1.87 -13.98
CA ILE A 149 11.30 -0.48 -13.92
C ILE A 149 11.94 -0.09 -15.26
N PHE A 150 12.83 -0.94 -15.81
CA PHE A 150 13.50 -0.67 -17.08
C PHE A 150 12.54 -0.65 -18.27
N ILE A 151 11.56 -1.55 -18.30
CA ILE A 151 10.49 -1.53 -19.32
C ILE A 151 9.68 -0.23 -19.19
N GLY A 152 9.33 0.18 -17.98
CA GLY A 152 8.63 1.44 -17.75
C GLY A 152 9.40 2.66 -18.25
N ILE A 153 10.70 2.72 -17.99
CA ILE A 153 11.58 3.79 -18.46
C ILE A 153 11.65 3.79 -20.00
N ALA A 154 11.89 2.63 -20.63
CA ALA A 154 11.97 2.51 -22.08
C ALA A 154 10.68 2.96 -22.78
N LEU A 155 9.52 2.48 -22.30
CA LEU A 155 8.22 2.91 -22.81
C LEU A 155 7.99 4.40 -22.57
N GLY A 156 8.45 4.93 -21.45
CA GLY A 156 8.37 6.34 -21.12
C GLY A 156 9.18 7.22 -22.08
N ILE A 157 10.40 6.82 -22.41
CA ILE A 157 11.23 7.52 -23.39
C ILE A 157 10.58 7.52 -24.78
N VAL A 158 10.06 6.37 -25.21
CA VAL A 158 9.32 6.27 -26.48
C VAL A 158 8.12 7.23 -26.48
N LEU A 159 7.28 7.18 -25.44
CA LEU A 159 6.12 8.06 -25.32
C LEU A 159 6.51 9.54 -25.27
N GLY A 160 7.57 9.88 -24.55
CA GLY A 160 8.08 11.25 -24.42
C GLY A 160 8.65 11.82 -25.71
N SER A 161 9.09 10.96 -26.61
CA SER A 161 9.68 11.34 -27.92
C SER A 161 8.63 11.59 -29.01
N ILE A 162 7.39 11.14 -28.81
CA ILE A 162 6.31 11.30 -29.80
C ILE A 162 5.92 12.78 -29.89
N PRO A 163 6.01 13.40 -31.09
CA PRO A 163 5.54 14.76 -31.28
C PRO A 163 4.00 14.77 -31.34
N ILE A 164 3.37 15.57 -30.50
CA ILE A 164 1.92 15.76 -30.45
C ILE A 164 1.60 17.11 -31.08
N THR A 165 0.79 17.11 -32.14
CA THR A 165 0.34 18.33 -32.81
C THR A 165 -1.03 18.72 -32.27
N PHE A 166 -1.14 19.95 -31.77
CA PHE A 166 -2.42 20.53 -31.33
C PHE A 166 -2.92 21.53 -32.37
N PRO A 167 -4.24 21.55 -32.67
CA PRO A 167 -4.84 22.59 -33.52
C PRO A 167 -4.57 23.97 -32.92
N GLY A 168 -3.93 24.86 -33.71
CA GLY A 168 -3.61 26.23 -33.29
C GLY A 168 -2.20 26.44 -32.71
N ILE A 169 -1.39 25.39 -32.57
CA ILE A 169 0.01 25.51 -32.19
C ILE A 169 0.90 25.17 -33.41
N PRO A 170 1.73 26.11 -33.91
CA PRO A 170 2.51 25.91 -35.14
C PRO A 170 3.61 24.85 -34.99
N GLN A 171 4.05 24.54 -33.78
CA GLN A 171 5.11 23.55 -33.56
C GLN A 171 4.61 22.36 -32.74
N PRO A 172 5.03 21.11 -33.07
CA PRO A 172 4.66 19.94 -32.33
C PRO A 172 5.25 19.99 -30.94
N VAL A 173 4.41 19.74 -29.93
CA VAL A 173 4.83 19.67 -28.51
C VAL A 173 5.21 18.23 -28.19
N LYS A 174 6.37 18.04 -27.56
CA LYS A 174 6.82 16.75 -27.04
C LYS A 174 6.73 16.75 -25.52
N LEU A 175 6.32 15.62 -24.93
CA LEU A 175 6.33 15.44 -23.48
C LEU A 175 7.76 15.46 -22.90
N GLY A 176 8.74 15.19 -23.74
CA GLY A 176 10.14 15.16 -23.37
C GLY A 176 10.56 13.92 -22.59
N LEU A 177 11.86 13.83 -22.32
CA LEU A 177 12.49 12.69 -21.66
C LEU A 177 12.10 12.56 -20.17
N ALA A 178 11.57 13.61 -19.56
CA ALA A 178 11.10 13.58 -18.17
C ALA A 178 9.58 13.30 -18.09
N GLY A 179 8.76 13.93 -18.93
CA GLY A 179 7.31 13.80 -18.90
C GLY A 179 6.79 12.42 -19.32
N GLY A 180 7.41 11.83 -20.35
CA GLY A 180 7.02 10.50 -20.85
C GLY A 180 7.14 9.41 -19.78
N PRO A 181 8.30 9.21 -19.16
CA PRO A 181 8.46 8.22 -18.09
C PRO A 181 7.55 8.46 -16.87
N LEU A 182 7.29 9.72 -16.51
CA LEU A 182 6.38 10.05 -15.42
C LEU A 182 4.95 9.57 -15.71
N ILE A 183 4.43 9.82 -16.88
CA ILE A 183 3.08 9.37 -17.29
C ILE A 183 3.01 7.84 -17.32
N VAL A 184 4.01 7.18 -17.91
CA VAL A 184 4.07 5.71 -17.94
C VAL A 184 4.15 5.12 -16.54
N ALA A 185 4.94 5.72 -15.64
CA ALA A 185 5.03 5.26 -14.24
C ALA A 185 3.68 5.36 -13.53
N ILE A 186 2.93 6.44 -13.72
CA ILE A 186 1.58 6.61 -13.15
C ILE A 186 0.63 5.54 -13.71
N LEU A 187 0.67 5.29 -15.03
CA LEU A 187 -0.18 4.27 -15.67
C LEU A 187 0.16 2.86 -15.18
N ILE A 188 1.44 2.51 -15.08
CA ILE A 188 1.88 1.21 -14.56
C ILE A 188 1.49 1.07 -13.08
N SER A 189 1.65 2.10 -12.26
CA SER A 189 1.25 2.08 -10.86
C SER A 189 -0.26 1.87 -10.69
N ARG A 190 -1.08 2.49 -11.54
CA ARG A 190 -2.53 2.40 -11.48
C ARG A 190 -3.10 1.12 -12.08
N PHE A 191 -2.57 0.67 -13.22
CA PHE A 191 -3.13 -0.44 -13.98
C PHE A 191 -2.27 -1.71 -13.97
N GLY A 192 -1.02 -1.62 -13.56
CA GLY A 192 -0.05 -2.72 -13.62
C GLY A 192 -0.48 -3.98 -12.87
N TYR A 193 -1.26 -3.84 -11.79
CA TYR A 193 -1.82 -4.97 -11.06
C TYR A 193 -2.74 -5.85 -11.94
N ARG A 194 -3.43 -5.28 -12.94
CA ARG A 194 -4.28 -6.03 -13.89
C ARG A 194 -3.46 -6.96 -14.77
N TYR A 195 -2.24 -6.56 -15.08
CA TYR A 195 -1.30 -7.32 -15.92
C TYR A 195 -0.30 -8.13 -15.09
N LYS A 196 -0.58 -8.32 -13.78
CA LYS A 196 0.30 -9.03 -12.84
C LYS A 196 1.71 -8.45 -12.75
N LEU A 197 1.91 -7.20 -13.13
CA LEU A 197 3.17 -6.51 -12.99
C LEU A 197 3.39 -6.20 -11.50
N VAL A 198 4.48 -6.72 -10.96
CA VAL A 198 4.90 -6.43 -9.59
C VAL A 198 5.85 -5.24 -9.64
N THR A 199 5.39 -4.09 -9.15
CA THR A 199 6.17 -2.84 -9.08
C THR A 199 6.83 -2.63 -7.73
N TYR A 200 6.76 -3.65 -6.85
CA TYR A 200 7.33 -3.54 -5.52
C TYR A 200 8.86 -3.48 -5.58
N THR A 201 9.41 -2.45 -4.93
CA THR A 201 10.83 -2.33 -4.61
C THR A 201 10.98 -2.08 -3.10
N THR A 202 12.09 -2.55 -2.53
CA THR A 202 12.39 -2.25 -1.12
C THR A 202 12.64 -0.74 -0.97
N GLN A 203 12.33 -0.21 0.20
CA GLN A 203 12.55 1.22 0.48
C GLN A 203 14.03 1.62 0.28
N SER A 204 14.95 0.75 0.68
CA SER A 204 16.39 0.95 0.47
C SER A 204 16.77 1.02 -1.01
N ALA A 205 16.20 0.13 -1.85
CA ALA A 205 16.42 0.17 -3.30
C ALA A 205 15.84 1.44 -3.93
N ASN A 206 14.66 1.88 -3.50
CA ASN A 206 14.07 3.14 -3.96
C ASN A 206 14.93 4.36 -3.61
N LEU A 207 15.45 4.42 -2.38
CA LEU A 207 16.33 5.51 -1.96
C LEU A 207 17.63 5.51 -2.77
N MET A 208 18.23 4.34 -2.97
CA MET A 208 19.45 4.20 -3.78
C MET A 208 19.24 4.62 -5.24
N LEU A 209 18.15 4.15 -5.88
CA LEU A 209 17.82 4.51 -7.26
C LEU A 209 17.57 6.03 -7.39
N ARG A 210 16.90 6.63 -6.41
CA ARG A 210 16.68 8.08 -6.38
C ARG A 210 18.00 8.85 -6.29
N GLU A 211 18.89 8.42 -5.42
CA GLU A 211 20.19 9.09 -5.22
C GLU A 211 21.06 8.99 -6.47
N ILE A 212 21.15 7.81 -7.08
CA ILE A 212 21.82 7.60 -8.37
C ILE A 212 21.20 8.51 -9.44
N GLY A 213 19.86 8.54 -9.55
CA GLY A 213 19.15 9.36 -10.53
C GLY A 213 19.43 10.84 -10.37
N ILE A 214 19.42 11.36 -9.14
CA ILE A 214 19.73 12.78 -8.87
C ILE A 214 21.19 13.08 -9.21
N THR A 215 22.11 12.22 -8.84
CA THR A 215 23.56 12.40 -9.10
C THR A 215 23.84 12.44 -10.59
N LEU A 216 23.29 11.50 -11.37
CA LEU A 216 23.42 11.47 -12.82
C LEU A 216 22.79 12.69 -13.47
N PHE A 217 21.61 13.11 -13.02
CA PHE A 217 20.93 14.30 -13.53
C PHE A 217 21.80 15.55 -13.30
N LEU A 218 22.30 15.76 -12.09
CA LEU A 218 23.17 16.90 -11.77
C LEU A 218 24.48 16.86 -12.57
N ALA A 219 25.06 15.68 -12.76
CA ALA A 219 26.26 15.53 -13.60
C ALA A 219 25.98 15.93 -15.05
N CYS A 220 24.88 15.45 -15.65
CA CYS A 220 24.49 15.82 -17.01
C CYS A 220 24.23 17.33 -17.16
N VAL A 221 23.51 17.92 -16.21
CA VAL A 221 23.23 19.37 -16.20
C VAL A 221 24.54 20.16 -16.04
N GLY A 222 25.42 19.71 -15.15
CA GLY A 222 26.72 20.36 -14.94
C GLY A 222 27.61 20.34 -16.18
N ILE A 223 27.68 19.20 -16.89
CA ILE A 223 28.43 19.09 -18.16
C ILE A 223 27.83 20.02 -19.20
N SER A 224 26.51 19.96 -19.41
CA SER A 224 25.82 20.78 -20.40
C SER A 224 25.93 22.28 -20.12
N ALA A 225 25.93 22.71 -18.86
CA ALA A 225 26.13 24.08 -18.46
C ALA A 225 27.60 24.51 -18.64
N GLY A 226 28.54 23.59 -18.41
CA GLY A 226 29.98 23.84 -18.59
C GLY A 226 30.36 24.10 -20.04
N ASP A 227 29.82 23.32 -20.98
CA ASP A 227 30.04 23.52 -22.42
C ASP A 227 29.56 24.93 -22.87
N GLY A 228 28.36 25.34 -22.46
CA GLY A 228 27.85 26.67 -22.79
C GLY A 228 28.67 27.81 -22.16
N PHE A 229 29.26 27.58 -20.98
CA PHE A 229 30.12 28.60 -20.31
C PHE A 229 31.47 28.80 -21.02
N VAL A 230 32.06 27.69 -21.50
CA VAL A 230 33.34 27.74 -22.24
C VAL A 230 33.17 28.45 -23.58
N ASP A 231 32.10 28.14 -24.31
CA ASP A 231 31.82 28.76 -25.61
C ASP A 231 31.59 30.27 -25.49
N THR A 232 30.84 30.72 -24.49
CA THR A 232 30.57 32.16 -24.28
C THR A 232 31.83 32.93 -23.90
N ARG A 233 32.82 32.31 -23.22
CA ARG A 233 34.04 32.93 -22.81
C ARG A 233 35.13 32.95 -23.90
N SER A 234 35.04 32.13 -24.91
CA SER A 234 35.97 32.07 -26.04
C SER A 234 35.66 33.09 -27.14
N GLU A 235 34.48 33.76 -27.06
CA GLU A 235 34.10 34.83 -28.01
C GLU A 235 34.43 36.25 -27.53
N GLU A 236 34.94 36.44 -26.31
CA GLU A 236 35.53 37.71 -25.81
C GLU A 236 37.08 37.73 -25.94
#